data_1db64964ecd13414628693d7ad943dfe
#
_entry.id   1db64964ecd13414628693d7ad943dfe
#
_cell.length_a   1.000
_cell.length_b   1.000
_cell.length_c   1.000
_cell.angle_alpha   90.00
_cell.angle_beta   90.00
_cell.angle_gamma   90.00
#
_symmetry.space_group_name_H-M   'P 1'
#
loop_
_entity.id
_entity.type
_entity.pdbx_description
1 polymer ?
#
loop_
_entity_poly.entity_id
_entity_poly.type
_entity_poly.pdbx_seq_one_letter_code
_entity_poly.pdbx_strand_id
1 'polypeptide(L)'
;MGRTVGRTLLWILAAGLLLSACNDGDSDVQLDRAAGSDSAQSPDVADPDDGSASDADLRSVMWVGNNWDGTATVVDANTLDVLKTGIDLIPDKDQELADIFANPVDLAFYYLIRFGPGEGHDQYVDDMFTTEDGRYLAVSRPSFADVVWIDIAKVTQGAGVDAIMREQDMDGQRTDHMALSPDGRRLLVSDSTSRQVIEFSMVDETGPDGSAIKMGDRLRSFVSGETPHESNFNRAGETIYHASIGRVYTPGDYPDVLPELLGPAQEAIKGDRWFQIVRNEDFEILARWNMGLELEESGYAGMSPAVRPMAISHDERYIYYQVSYFHGLIEFDTQAPDVNGQQDYVNEGLAEPDFGAVSRVVPLPNLVPNVPREEYVNDSAHHGLSLNESGDTLCVAGTVDDYVALVDRQTMAYSLFNTASTGNDYLKPYWTTEGPNDTCWISLSGADAVAVLDTRRHEELAFLPVGNHPQRVRLGQIPERVIMNW
;
A
#
# COMPACT_ATOMS: atom_id res chain seq x y z
N MET A 1 30.75 -5.78 7.06
CA MET A 1 30.90 -7.24 7.02
C MET A 1 30.07 -8.02 8.05
N GLY A 2 29.77 -7.51 9.24
CA GLY A 2 29.00 -8.25 10.25
C GLY A 2 27.48 -8.27 10.06
N ARG A 3 26.90 -7.28 9.40
CA ARG A 3 25.43 -7.18 9.19
C ARG A 3 24.92 -8.06 8.06
N THR A 4 25.68 -8.25 6.99
CA THR A 4 25.30 -9.07 5.82
C THR A 4 25.27 -10.57 6.14
N VAL A 5 26.21 -11.05 6.95
CA VAL A 5 26.26 -12.48 7.35
C VAL A 5 25.07 -12.86 8.26
N GLY A 6 24.61 -11.95 9.09
CA GLY A 6 23.43 -12.18 9.96
C GLY A 6 22.14 -12.29 9.18
N ARG A 7 21.95 -11.46 8.16
CA ARG A 7 20.76 -11.50 7.29
C ARG A 7 20.69 -12.81 6.48
N THR A 8 21.80 -13.22 5.87
CA THR A 8 21.85 -14.45 5.06
C THR A 8 21.58 -15.72 5.89
N LEU A 9 22.04 -15.77 7.14
CA LEU A 9 21.81 -16.92 8.01
C LEU A 9 20.35 -17.02 8.49
N LEU A 10 19.70 -15.89 8.75
CA LEU A 10 18.29 -15.83 9.16
C LEU A 10 17.37 -16.28 8.02
N TRP A 11 17.68 -15.87 6.78
CA TRP A 11 16.94 -16.28 5.58
C TRP A 11 17.03 -17.78 5.30
N ILE A 12 18.18 -18.41 5.54
CA ILE A 12 18.34 -19.87 5.36
C ILE A 12 17.52 -20.65 6.40
N LEU A 13 17.41 -20.16 7.62
CA LEU A 13 16.58 -20.78 8.67
C LEU A 13 15.07 -20.59 8.39
N ALA A 14 14.66 -19.44 7.90
CA ALA A 14 13.27 -19.16 7.53
C ALA A 14 12.82 -19.98 6.30
N ALA A 15 13.66 -20.10 5.28
CA ALA A 15 13.38 -20.92 4.10
C ALA A 15 13.27 -22.42 4.46
N GLY A 16 14.05 -22.90 5.44
CA GLY A 16 14.00 -24.30 5.91
C GLY A 16 12.70 -24.63 6.63
N LEU A 17 12.13 -23.69 7.39
CA LEU A 17 10.85 -23.85 8.07
C LEU A 17 9.66 -23.79 7.11
N LEU A 18 9.70 -22.93 6.10
CA LEU A 18 8.63 -22.80 5.09
C LEU A 18 8.57 -24.00 4.12
N LEU A 19 9.71 -24.57 3.75
CA LEU A 19 9.75 -25.78 2.92
C LEU A 19 9.23 -27.04 3.65
N SER A 20 9.25 -27.04 4.97
CA SER A 20 8.66 -28.14 5.78
C SER A 20 7.14 -28.06 5.89
N ALA A 21 6.56 -26.87 5.73
CA ALA A 21 5.11 -26.65 5.80
C ALA A 21 4.38 -26.90 4.46
N CYS A 22 5.09 -26.91 3.34
CA CYS A 22 4.50 -27.05 2.00
C CYS A 22 4.44 -28.49 1.48
N ASN A 23 4.75 -29.53 2.26
CA ASN A 23 4.84 -30.89 1.77
C ASN A 23 3.71 -31.85 2.21
N ASP A 24 2.60 -31.33 2.68
CA ASP A 24 1.43 -32.17 2.93
C ASP A 24 0.27 -31.71 2.04
N GLY A 25 -0.07 -32.60 1.10
CA GLY A 25 -1.19 -32.44 0.20
C GLY A 25 -2.52 -32.51 0.93
N ASP A 26 -3.50 -31.86 0.33
CA ASP A 26 -4.95 -31.99 0.52
C ASP A 26 -5.38 -32.60 1.87
N SER A 27 -5.57 -31.75 2.85
CA SER A 27 -6.55 -31.98 3.89
C SER A 27 -7.01 -30.61 4.43
N ASP A 28 -8.28 -30.33 4.21
CA ASP A 28 -9.03 -29.30 4.90
C ASP A 28 -8.82 -29.40 6.41
N VAL A 29 -7.83 -28.72 6.92
CA VAL A 29 -7.73 -28.44 8.35
C VAL A 29 -8.24 -27.01 8.54
N GLN A 30 -9.56 -26.92 8.73
CA GLN A 30 -10.15 -25.83 9.46
C GLN A 30 -9.53 -25.85 10.85
N LEU A 31 -8.57 -24.99 11.08
CA LEU A 31 -8.17 -24.61 12.43
C LEU A 31 -9.28 -23.71 12.95
N ASP A 32 -10.23 -24.33 13.67
CA ASP A 32 -11.14 -23.61 14.56
C ASP A 32 -10.27 -22.81 15.55
N ARG A 33 -10.02 -21.55 15.26
CA ARG A 33 -9.67 -20.59 16.29
C ARG A 33 -10.89 -20.53 17.21
N ALA A 34 -10.74 -20.97 18.42
CA ALA A 34 -11.79 -20.90 19.41
C ALA A 34 -12.22 -19.44 19.58
N ALA A 35 -13.40 -19.13 19.07
CA ALA A 35 -14.13 -17.93 19.44
C ALA A 35 -14.40 -18.01 20.93
N GLY A 36 -13.63 -17.29 21.71
CA GLY A 36 -13.72 -17.29 23.15
C GLY A 36 -13.41 -15.92 23.72
N SER A 37 -14.31 -14.99 23.51
CA SER A 37 -14.64 -14.03 24.56
C SER A 37 -16.05 -13.48 24.31
N ASP A 38 -17.01 -13.98 25.04
CA ASP A 38 -18.26 -13.28 25.33
C ASP A 38 -17.92 -11.91 25.89
N SER A 39 -17.85 -10.88 25.04
CA SER A 39 -17.87 -9.51 25.50
C SER A 39 -19.30 -9.21 25.96
N ALA A 40 -19.44 -9.09 27.27
CA ALA A 40 -20.66 -8.62 27.88
C ALA A 40 -21.09 -7.31 27.22
N GLN A 41 -22.26 -7.33 26.58
CA GLN A 41 -22.94 -6.13 26.11
C GLN A 41 -23.08 -5.14 27.28
N SER A 42 -22.33 -4.05 27.24
CA SER A 42 -22.63 -2.87 28.04
C SER A 42 -23.95 -2.27 27.55
N PRO A 43 -24.81 -1.78 28.46
CA PRO A 43 -26.08 -1.23 28.05
C PRO A 43 -25.89 0.02 27.18
N ASP A 44 -26.68 0.12 26.10
CA ASP A 44 -26.82 1.28 25.24
C ASP A 44 -26.94 2.56 26.09
N VAL A 45 -25.84 3.26 26.21
CA VAL A 45 -25.85 4.66 26.58
C VAL A 45 -26.11 5.41 25.29
N ALA A 46 -27.32 5.91 25.10
CA ALA A 46 -27.65 6.78 23.99
C ALA A 46 -26.65 7.94 23.98
N ASP A 47 -25.85 8.02 22.92
CA ASP A 47 -24.94 9.12 22.64
C ASP A 47 -25.79 10.39 22.42
N PRO A 48 -25.65 11.46 23.21
CA PRO A 48 -26.50 12.63 23.12
C PRO A 48 -26.20 13.54 21.91
N ASP A 49 -25.32 13.14 20.99
CA ASP A 49 -24.90 14.01 19.88
C ASP A 49 -25.10 13.32 18.50
N ASP A 50 -26.35 12.96 18.18
CA ASP A 50 -26.79 12.60 16.83
C ASP A 50 -27.06 13.87 16.00
N GLY A 51 -26.13 14.80 16.03
CA GLY A 51 -26.07 15.91 15.11
C GLY A 51 -25.27 15.49 13.89
N SER A 52 -25.94 15.04 12.81
CA SER A 52 -25.30 14.90 11.51
C SER A 52 -24.58 16.20 11.18
N ALA A 53 -23.22 16.18 11.25
CA ALA A 53 -22.42 17.30 10.80
C ALA A 53 -22.79 17.55 9.32
N SER A 54 -23.16 18.78 8.98
CA SER A 54 -23.38 19.14 7.58
C SER A 54 -22.02 19.15 6.87
N ASP A 55 -21.95 18.77 5.58
CA ASP A 55 -20.73 18.81 4.75
C ASP A 55 -19.97 20.16 4.83
N ALA A 56 -20.65 21.23 5.26
CA ALA A 56 -20.09 22.55 5.45
C ALA A 56 -19.08 22.65 6.62
N ASP A 57 -19.02 21.65 7.51
CA ASP A 57 -18.20 21.66 8.72
C ASP A 57 -16.97 20.73 8.63
N LEU A 58 -16.66 20.15 7.45
CA LEU A 58 -15.53 19.28 7.22
C LEU A 58 -14.33 20.03 6.65
N ARG A 59 -13.15 19.78 7.19
CA ARG A 59 -11.87 20.29 6.68
C ARG A 59 -11.12 19.21 5.95
N SER A 60 -10.69 19.51 4.72
CA SER A 60 -9.79 18.64 3.97
C SER A 60 -8.39 18.64 4.58
N VAL A 61 -7.88 17.47 4.88
CA VAL A 61 -6.58 17.27 5.51
C VAL A 61 -5.78 16.20 4.81
N MET A 62 -4.46 16.26 4.97
CA MET A 62 -3.56 15.16 4.64
C MET A 62 -3.16 14.43 5.91
N TRP A 63 -3.47 13.16 5.95
CA TRP A 63 -3.00 12.23 6.97
C TRP A 63 -1.65 11.66 6.55
N VAL A 64 -0.68 11.74 7.43
CA VAL A 64 0.67 11.19 7.23
C VAL A 64 0.91 10.08 8.25
N GLY A 65 1.06 8.86 7.79
CA GLY A 65 1.36 7.69 8.63
C GLY A 65 2.85 7.61 8.93
N ASN A 66 3.21 7.74 10.21
CA ASN A 66 4.57 7.59 10.69
C ASN A 66 4.79 6.13 11.07
N ASN A 67 5.26 5.33 10.11
CA ASN A 67 5.19 3.87 10.13
C ASN A 67 5.91 3.24 11.34
N TRP A 68 7.11 3.71 11.67
CA TRP A 68 7.89 3.09 12.76
C TRP A 68 7.44 3.53 14.15
N ASP A 69 6.84 4.73 14.27
CA ASP A 69 6.34 5.24 15.54
C ASP A 69 4.95 4.70 15.89
N GLY A 70 4.17 4.27 14.89
CA GLY A 70 2.76 3.94 15.08
C GLY A 70 1.89 5.16 15.31
N THR A 71 2.30 6.31 14.77
CA THR A 71 1.57 7.57 14.94
C THR A 71 1.14 8.16 13.61
N ALA A 72 0.29 9.19 13.67
CA ALA A 72 -0.01 10.02 12.51
C ALA A 72 0.28 11.50 12.76
N THR A 73 0.55 12.21 11.66
CA THR A 73 0.56 13.68 11.58
C THR A 73 -0.55 14.12 10.65
N VAL A 74 -1.26 15.19 11.01
CA VAL A 74 -2.33 15.80 10.19
C VAL A 74 -1.89 17.17 9.73
N VAL A 75 -2.02 17.40 8.43
CA VAL A 75 -1.70 18.67 7.77
C VAL A 75 -2.95 19.19 7.05
N ASP A 76 -3.23 20.48 7.12
CA ASP A 76 -4.28 21.10 6.32
C ASP A 76 -3.93 20.99 4.82
N ALA A 77 -4.80 20.37 4.03
CA ALA A 77 -4.53 20.10 2.63
C ALA A 77 -4.47 21.35 1.74
N ASN A 78 -5.03 22.48 2.20
CA ASN A 78 -5.09 23.74 1.44
C ASN A 78 -4.08 24.79 1.93
N THR A 79 -3.90 24.92 3.26
CA THR A 79 -2.99 25.92 3.83
C THR A 79 -1.58 25.40 4.06
N LEU A 80 -1.40 24.08 4.04
CA LEU A 80 -0.15 23.36 4.34
C LEU A 80 0.33 23.54 5.80
N ASP A 81 -0.56 23.95 6.69
CA ASP A 81 -0.26 24.03 8.11
C ASP A 81 -0.30 22.66 8.77
N VAL A 82 0.71 22.33 9.57
CA VAL A 82 0.67 21.14 10.42
C VAL A 82 -0.30 21.37 11.55
N LEU A 83 -1.44 20.66 11.56
CA LEU A 83 -2.52 20.82 12.53
C LEU A 83 -2.24 20.04 13.82
N LYS A 84 -1.75 18.82 13.70
CA LYS A 84 -1.45 17.95 14.85
C LYS A 84 -0.41 16.89 14.48
N THR A 85 0.47 16.58 15.43
CA THR A 85 1.50 15.53 15.33
C THR A 85 1.32 14.51 16.45
N GLY A 86 1.88 13.31 16.26
CA GLY A 86 1.97 12.29 17.32
C GLY A 86 0.60 11.74 17.74
N ILE A 87 -0.36 11.64 16.83
CA ILE A 87 -1.63 10.97 17.09
C ILE A 87 -1.35 9.47 17.18
N ASP A 88 -1.61 8.87 18.33
CA ASP A 88 -1.32 7.47 18.62
C ASP A 88 -2.32 6.54 17.90
N LEU A 89 -1.87 5.74 16.94
CA LEU A 89 -2.69 4.81 16.17
C LEU A 89 -2.55 3.35 16.65
N ILE A 90 -1.75 3.12 17.68
CA ILE A 90 -1.50 1.80 18.28
C ILE A 90 -1.65 1.84 19.81
N PRO A 91 -2.76 2.39 20.34
CA PRO A 91 -2.93 2.54 21.78
C PRO A 91 -3.03 1.20 22.53
N ASP A 92 -3.27 0.11 21.82
CA ASP A 92 -3.37 -1.29 22.24
C ASP A 92 -2.05 -2.08 22.08
N LYS A 93 -0.99 -1.46 21.63
CA LYS A 93 0.31 -2.07 21.29
C LYS A 93 0.79 -3.13 22.27
N ASP A 94 0.67 -2.88 23.56
CA ASP A 94 1.19 -3.80 24.57
C ASP A 94 0.37 -5.12 24.58
N GLN A 95 -0.92 -5.04 24.30
CA GLN A 95 -1.81 -6.21 24.17
C GLN A 95 -1.45 -6.99 22.91
N GLU A 96 -1.39 -6.30 21.75
CA GLU A 96 -1.02 -6.90 20.48
C GLU A 96 0.31 -7.67 20.55
N LEU A 97 1.33 -7.05 21.11
CA LEU A 97 2.62 -7.71 21.29
C LEU A 97 2.55 -8.91 22.23
N ALA A 98 1.72 -8.86 23.29
CA ALA A 98 1.55 -9.98 24.21
C ALA A 98 0.92 -11.18 23.49
N ASP A 99 -0.07 -10.96 22.63
CA ASP A 99 -0.75 -12.00 21.87
C ASP A 99 0.17 -12.60 20.79
N ILE A 100 0.89 -11.77 20.05
CA ILE A 100 1.91 -12.20 19.09
C ILE A 100 2.98 -13.07 19.79
N PHE A 101 3.49 -12.65 20.94
CA PHE A 101 4.53 -13.41 21.66
C PHE A 101 4.00 -14.72 22.28
N ALA A 102 2.70 -14.84 22.47
CA ALA A 102 2.06 -16.08 22.92
C ALA A 102 1.89 -17.11 21.79
N ASN A 103 1.85 -16.68 20.53
CA ASN A 103 1.65 -17.53 19.35
C ASN A 103 2.97 -17.68 18.56
N PRO A 104 3.57 -18.89 18.46
CA PRO A 104 4.85 -19.07 17.77
C PRO A 104 4.79 -18.80 16.25
N VAL A 105 3.62 -18.93 15.61
CA VAL A 105 3.46 -18.63 14.18
C VAL A 105 3.47 -17.11 13.98
N ASP A 106 2.65 -16.39 14.73
CA ASP A 106 2.57 -14.93 14.66
C ASP A 106 3.93 -14.29 15.02
N LEU A 107 4.60 -14.82 16.04
CA LEU A 107 5.95 -14.39 16.42
C LEU A 107 6.97 -14.58 15.29
N ALA A 108 6.91 -15.70 14.56
CA ALA A 108 7.81 -15.95 13.45
C ALA A 108 7.57 -14.94 12.31
N PHE A 109 6.32 -14.69 11.94
CA PHE A 109 5.96 -13.70 10.92
C PHE A 109 6.26 -12.27 11.36
N TYR A 110 6.00 -11.91 12.61
CA TYR A 110 6.39 -10.61 13.17
C TYR A 110 7.86 -10.30 12.94
N TYR A 111 8.76 -11.26 13.21
CA TYR A 111 10.18 -11.07 12.95
C TYR A 111 10.53 -11.11 11.45
N LEU A 112 9.85 -11.93 10.63
CA LEU A 112 10.04 -11.92 9.19
C LEU A 112 9.68 -10.54 8.59
N ILE A 113 8.56 -9.96 9.03
CA ILE A 113 8.14 -8.62 8.62
C ILE A 113 9.16 -7.58 9.09
N ARG A 114 9.54 -7.60 10.35
CA ARG A 114 10.50 -6.66 10.94
C ARG A 114 11.83 -6.65 10.21
N PHE A 115 12.40 -7.81 9.90
CA PHE A 115 13.73 -7.92 9.27
C PHE A 115 13.69 -7.90 7.73
N GLY A 116 12.57 -8.21 7.13
CA GLY A 116 12.32 -8.11 5.70
C GLY A 116 11.86 -6.70 5.32
N PRO A 117 10.58 -6.51 5.05
CA PRO A 117 10.06 -5.21 4.60
C PRO A 117 10.21 -4.09 5.63
N GLY A 118 10.32 -4.41 6.92
CA GLY A 118 10.46 -3.43 8.01
C GLY A 118 11.87 -2.86 8.21
N GLU A 119 12.87 -3.30 7.44
CA GLU A 119 14.26 -2.79 7.53
C GLU A 119 14.91 -2.92 8.93
N GLY A 120 14.42 -3.82 9.75
CA GLY A 120 14.83 -3.99 11.16
C GLY A 120 13.94 -3.28 12.17
N HIS A 121 12.91 -2.60 11.72
CA HIS A 121 11.91 -1.90 12.51
C HIS A 121 10.53 -2.54 12.38
N ASP A 122 9.67 -2.31 13.35
CA ASP A 122 8.28 -2.71 13.30
C ASP A 122 7.53 -1.78 12.32
N GLN A 123 6.56 -2.34 11.60
CA GLN A 123 5.67 -1.61 10.71
C GLN A 123 4.30 -1.48 11.36
N TYR A 124 4.11 -0.43 12.14
CA TYR A 124 2.90 -0.26 12.94
C TYR A 124 1.75 0.40 12.19
N VAL A 125 2.06 1.24 11.21
CA VAL A 125 1.06 1.96 10.40
C VAL A 125 1.51 1.95 8.96
N ASP A 126 0.73 1.33 8.07
CA ASP A 126 1.00 1.41 6.64
C ASP A 126 0.04 2.39 5.97
N ASP A 127 -1.25 2.10 5.88
CA ASP A 127 -2.21 2.90 5.14
C ASP A 127 -3.38 3.36 6.03
N MET A 128 -4.08 4.43 5.61
CA MET A 128 -5.17 4.98 6.39
C MET A 128 -6.16 5.77 5.54
N PHE A 129 -7.46 5.65 5.89
CA PHE A 129 -8.54 6.39 5.23
C PHE A 129 -9.60 6.84 6.23
N THR A 130 -10.10 8.07 6.09
CA THR A 130 -11.22 8.58 6.88
C THR A 130 -12.55 8.09 6.32
N THR A 131 -13.54 7.92 7.21
CA THR A 131 -14.94 7.83 6.78
C THR A 131 -15.40 9.15 6.14
N GLU A 132 -16.47 9.10 5.35
CA GLU A 132 -17.02 10.27 4.64
C GLU A 132 -17.40 11.41 5.60
N ASP A 133 -17.87 11.10 6.79
CA ASP A 133 -18.20 12.09 7.83
C ASP A 133 -16.96 12.59 8.62
N GLY A 134 -15.77 12.06 8.32
CA GLY A 134 -14.51 12.41 8.98
C GLY A 134 -14.44 12.02 10.46
N ARG A 135 -15.33 11.14 10.92
CA ARG A 135 -15.40 10.72 12.33
C ARG A 135 -14.42 9.64 12.69
N TYR A 136 -14.22 8.68 11.79
CA TYR A 136 -13.37 7.53 12.01
C TYR A 136 -12.22 7.48 11.01
N LEU A 137 -11.10 6.89 11.45
CA LEU A 137 -9.94 6.60 10.64
C LEU A 137 -9.73 5.08 10.61
N ALA A 138 -9.82 4.47 9.42
CA ALA A 138 -9.38 3.10 9.22
C ALA A 138 -7.87 3.07 9.04
N VAL A 139 -7.16 2.18 9.71
CA VAL A 139 -5.69 2.08 9.70
C VAL A 139 -5.27 0.63 9.53
N SER A 140 -4.42 0.33 8.53
CA SER A 140 -3.77 -0.98 8.43
C SER A 140 -2.49 -1.03 9.25
N ARG A 141 -2.31 -2.12 10.02
CA ARG A 141 -1.19 -2.30 10.95
C ARG A 141 -0.42 -3.59 10.59
N PRO A 142 0.58 -3.50 9.68
CA PRO A 142 1.25 -4.69 9.14
C PRO A 142 1.89 -5.61 10.16
N SER A 143 2.48 -5.06 11.23
CA SER A 143 3.13 -5.86 12.28
C SER A 143 2.14 -6.58 13.20
N PHE A 144 0.88 -6.16 13.22
CA PHE A 144 -0.21 -6.80 13.98
C PHE A 144 -1.10 -7.67 13.09
N ALA A 145 -1.02 -7.51 11.78
CA ALA A 145 -1.82 -8.23 10.78
C ALA A 145 -3.33 -7.93 10.88
N ASP A 146 -3.67 -6.68 11.16
CA ASP A 146 -5.05 -6.24 11.36
C ASP A 146 -5.37 -4.91 10.67
N VAL A 147 -6.64 -4.53 10.74
CA VAL A 147 -7.15 -3.19 10.43
C VAL A 147 -8.03 -2.71 11.57
N VAL A 148 -7.80 -1.48 12.03
CA VAL A 148 -8.59 -0.85 13.08
C VAL A 148 -9.35 0.36 12.57
N TRP A 149 -10.54 0.63 13.14
CA TRP A 149 -11.29 1.87 12.95
C TRP A 149 -11.24 2.67 14.24
N ILE A 150 -10.60 3.85 14.18
CA ILE A 150 -10.30 4.70 15.33
C ILE A 150 -11.20 5.93 15.31
N ASP A 151 -11.85 6.26 16.42
CA ASP A 151 -12.57 7.53 16.60
C ASP A 151 -11.55 8.67 16.71
N ILE A 152 -11.55 9.57 15.71
CA ILE A 152 -10.58 10.66 15.59
C ILE A 152 -10.66 11.63 16.76
N ALA A 153 -11.86 11.97 17.23
CA ALA A 153 -12.02 12.86 18.36
C ALA A 153 -11.47 12.24 19.65
N LYS A 154 -11.73 10.96 19.89
CA LYS A 154 -11.26 10.24 21.08
C LYS A 154 -9.75 10.08 21.08
N VAL A 155 -9.15 9.61 19.97
CA VAL A 155 -7.70 9.36 19.92
C VAL A 155 -6.90 10.65 20.06
N THR A 156 -7.39 11.75 19.50
CA THR A 156 -6.72 13.05 19.60
C THR A 156 -6.84 13.69 20.99
N GLN A 157 -7.77 13.21 21.80
CA GLN A 157 -7.93 13.59 23.22
C GLN A 157 -7.20 12.63 24.19
N GLY A 158 -6.52 11.60 23.66
CA GLY A 158 -5.75 10.65 24.46
C GLY A 158 -6.60 9.60 25.18
N ALA A 159 -7.72 9.17 24.58
CA ALA A 159 -8.60 8.14 25.15
C ALA A 159 -7.96 6.73 25.19
N GLY A 160 -6.77 6.56 24.61
CA GLY A 160 -6.11 5.26 24.57
C GLY A 160 -6.93 4.23 23.79
N VAL A 161 -7.00 3.00 24.30
CA VAL A 161 -7.72 1.88 23.66
C VAL A 161 -9.22 2.15 23.47
N ASP A 162 -9.83 3.03 24.25
CA ASP A 162 -11.24 3.40 24.11
C ASP A 162 -11.52 4.18 22.80
N ALA A 163 -10.47 4.59 22.08
CA ALA A 163 -10.59 5.19 20.76
C ALA A 163 -10.78 4.14 19.64
N ILE A 164 -10.39 2.87 19.85
CA ILE A 164 -10.59 1.79 18.88
C ILE A 164 -12.06 1.37 18.93
N MET A 165 -12.75 1.58 17.82
CA MET A 165 -14.18 1.28 17.69
C MET A 165 -14.42 -0.10 17.08
N ARG A 166 -13.53 -0.53 16.21
CA ARG A 166 -13.56 -1.85 15.57
C ARG A 166 -12.12 -2.27 15.27
N GLU A 167 -11.91 -3.57 15.28
CA GLU A 167 -10.69 -4.24 14.89
C GLU A 167 -11.04 -5.48 14.08
N GLN A 168 -10.27 -5.76 13.04
CA GLN A 168 -10.45 -6.92 12.17
C GLN A 168 -9.10 -7.55 11.87
N ASP A 169 -8.90 -8.76 12.37
CA ASP A 169 -7.78 -9.61 12.01
C ASP A 169 -7.85 -9.98 10.52
N MET A 170 -6.71 -10.04 9.86
CA MET A 170 -6.58 -10.62 8.53
C MET A 170 -6.58 -12.15 8.60
N ASP A 171 -6.90 -12.80 7.48
CA ASP A 171 -6.74 -14.26 7.35
C ASP A 171 -5.27 -14.67 7.36
N GLY A 172 -4.42 -13.77 6.87
CA GLY A 172 -2.97 -13.92 6.83
C GLY A 172 -2.25 -13.28 8.00
N GLN A 173 -0.94 -13.11 7.84
CA GLN A 173 -0.03 -12.67 8.90
C GLN A 173 0.51 -11.24 8.66
N ARG A 174 -0.05 -10.52 7.68
CA ARG A 174 0.38 -9.15 7.38
C ARG A 174 -0.67 -8.43 6.54
N THR A 175 -1.12 -7.27 6.99
CA THR A 175 -1.81 -6.29 6.14
C THR A 175 -0.80 -5.56 5.23
N ASP A 176 -1.31 -4.97 4.17
CA ASP A 176 -0.54 -4.08 3.28
C ASP A 176 -1.42 -2.88 2.89
N HIS A 177 -1.30 -2.40 1.66
CA HIS A 177 -2.02 -1.24 1.16
C HIS A 177 -3.53 -1.39 1.22
N MET A 178 -4.19 -0.26 1.35
CA MET A 178 -5.64 -0.16 1.29
C MET A 178 -6.07 0.73 0.12
N ALA A 179 -7.35 0.63 -0.27
CA ALA A 179 -7.97 1.53 -1.23
C ALA A 179 -9.41 1.83 -0.81
N LEU A 180 -9.75 3.12 -0.75
CA LEU A 180 -11.11 3.57 -0.47
C LEU A 180 -11.88 3.72 -1.78
N SER A 181 -13.10 3.22 -1.83
CA SER A 181 -13.98 3.44 -2.97
C SER A 181 -14.32 4.92 -3.14
N PRO A 182 -14.58 5.41 -4.37
CA PRO A 182 -14.86 6.83 -4.61
C PRO A 182 -16.08 7.38 -3.85
N ASP A 183 -17.01 6.51 -3.49
CA ASP A 183 -18.18 6.85 -2.67
C ASP A 183 -17.91 6.79 -1.15
N GLY A 184 -16.68 6.51 -0.73
CA GLY A 184 -16.28 6.45 0.67
C GLY A 184 -16.86 5.28 1.47
N ARG A 185 -17.56 4.31 0.84
CA ARG A 185 -18.34 3.28 1.55
C ARG A 185 -17.65 1.95 1.68
N ARG A 186 -16.61 1.66 0.87
CA ARG A 186 -15.90 0.37 0.81
C ARG A 186 -14.41 0.59 0.93
N LEU A 187 -13.78 -0.28 1.69
CA LEU A 187 -12.34 -0.31 1.89
C LEU A 187 -11.80 -1.65 1.43
N LEU A 188 -10.94 -1.63 0.42
CA LEU A 188 -10.16 -2.80 0.02
C LEU A 188 -8.89 -2.85 0.87
N VAL A 189 -8.56 -4.02 1.38
CA VAL A 189 -7.35 -4.27 2.16
C VAL A 189 -6.60 -5.44 1.56
N SER A 190 -5.33 -5.23 1.23
CA SER A 190 -4.44 -6.29 0.76
C SER A 190 -3.98 -7.15 1.94
N ASP A 191 -4.29 -8.45 1.91
CA ASP A 191 -3.78 -9.43 2.86
C ASP A 191 -2.56 -10.11 2.26
N SER A 192 -1.38 -9.67 2.66
CA SER A 192 -0.12 -10.00 2.00
C SER A 192 0.26 -11.47 2.00
N THR A 193 -0.29 -12.27 2.91
CA THR A 193 0.12 -13.68 3.04
C THR A 193 -0.99 -14.68 2.71
N SER A 194 -2.23 -14.22 2.53
CA SER A 194 -3.37 -15.07 2.17
C SER A 194 -3.72 -15.06 0.67
N ARG A 195 -3.03 -14.24 -0.15
CA ARG A 195 -3.34 -14.05 -1.58
C ARG A 195 -4.74 -13.51 -1.84
N GLN A 196 -5.23 -12.65 -0.95
CA GLN A 196 -6.56 -12.06 -1.05
C GLN A 196 -6.53 -10.55 -0.89
N VAL A 197 -7.45 -9.90 -1.58
CA VAL A 197 -7.86 -8.52 -1.29
C VAL A 197 -9.26 -8.61 -0.68
N ILE A 198 -9.41 -8.08 0.53
CA ILE A 198 -10.63 -8.19 1.33
C ILE A 198 -11.33 -6.84 1.33
N GLU A 199 -12.65 -6.85 1.12
CA GLU A 199 -13.48 -5.65 1.20
C GLU A 199 -14.16 -5.56 2.56
N PHE A 200 -14.05 -4.39 3.19
CA PHE A 200 -14.73 -4.03 4.43
C PHE A 200 -15.69 -2.86 4.23
N SER A 201 -16.73 -2.79 5.07
CA SER A 201 -17.62 -1.63 5.11
C SER A 201 -16.98 -0.45 5.86
N MET A 202 -17.10 0.75 5.30
CA MET A 202 -16.71 2.01 5.97
C MET A 202 -17.90 2.69 6.65
N VAL A 203 -19.10 2.14 6.54
CA VAL A 203 -20.35 2.76 7.02
C VAL A 203 -21.27 1.72 7.67
N ASP A 204 -22.15 2.21 8.52
CA ASP A 204 -23.32 1.43 8.97
C ASP A 204 -24.43 1.53 7.93
N GLU A 205 -24.93 0.41 7.44
CA GLU A 205 -25.98 0.40 6.41
C GLU A 205 -26.86 -0.85 6.49
N THR A 206 -27.89 -0.91 5.64
CA THR A 206 -28.70 -2.11 5.44
C THR A 206 -28.32 -2.78 4.14
N GLY A 207 -27.93 -4.04 4.21
CA GLY A 207 -27.61 -4.86 3.05
C GLY A 207 -28.80 -5.11 2.12
N PRO A 208 -28.56 -5.60 0.89
CA PRO A 208 -29.62 -5.89 -0.09
C PRO A 208 -30.64 -6.92 0.38
N ASP A 209 -30.25 -7.80 1.28
CA ASP A 209 -31.09 -8.83 1.90
C ASP A 209 -31.83 -8.35 3.16
N GLY A 210 -31.66 -7.10 3.55
CA GLY A 210 -32.20 -6.49 4.75
C GLY A 210 -31.37 -6.73 6.01
N SER A 211 -30.22 -7.37 5.95
CA SER A 211 -29.28 -7.51 7.06
C SER A 211 -28.65 -6.18 7.45
N ALA A 212 -28.31 -6.02 8.73
CA ALA A 212 -27.52 -4.87 9.17
C ALA A 212 -26.05 -5.14 8.85
N ILE A 213 -25.42 -4.19 8.16
CA ILE A 213 -23.97 -4.14 7.91
C ILE A 213 -23.41 -3.03 8.80
N LYS A 214 -22.33 -3.30 9.51
CA LYS A 214 -21.66 -2.34 10.38
C LYS A 214 -20.33 -1.90 9.77
N MET A 215 -19.90 -0.70 10.09
CA MET A 215 -18.54 -0.25 9.83
C MET A 215 -17.53 -1.29 10.34
N GLY A 216 -16.57 -1.66 9.52
CA GLY A 216 -15.59 -2.71 9.80
C GLY A 216 -16.07 -4.14 9.51
N ASP A 217 -17.31 -4.38 9.09
CA ASP A 217 -17.73 -5.72 8.70
C ASP A 217 -17.07 -6.14 7.39
N ARG A 218 -16.52 -7.37 7.39
CA ARG A 218 -15.98 -8.01 6.18
C ARG A 218 -17.12 -8.38 5.25
N LEU A 219 -17.02 -7.99 3.97
CA LEU A 219 -18.10 -8.20 2.99
C LEU A 219 -17.79 -9.32 2.02
N ARG A 220 -16.65 -9.24 1.32
CA ARG A 220 -16.24 -10.19 0.28
C ARG A 220 -14.74 -10.07 0.00
N SER A 221 -14.20 -10.94 -0.83
CA SER A 221 -12.79 -10.88 -1.25
C SER A 221 -12.62 -11.39 -2.67
N PHE A 222 -11.51 -11.03 -3.31
CA PHE A 222 -11.06 -11.64 -4.56
C PHE A 222 -9.62 -12.15 -4.44
N VAL A 223 -9.30 -13.14 -5.28
CA VAL A 223 -7.98 -13.79 -5.29
C VAL A 223 -6.96 -12.91 -6.02
N SER A 224 -5.77 -12.83 -5.46
CA SER A 224 -4.59 -12.17 -6.01
C SER A 224 -3.46 -13.17 -6.27
N GLY A 225 -2.35 -12.67 -6.80
CA GLY A 225 -1.06 -13.36 -6.73
C GLY A 225 -0.45 -13.30 -5.34
N GLU A 226 0.80 -13.74 -5.23
CA GLU A 226 1.53 -13.70 -3.96
C GLU A 226 1.82 -12.25 -3.54
N THR A 227 1.63 -11.97 -2.28
CA THR A 227 1.67 -10.63 -1.69
C THR A 227 0.85 -9.63 -2.50
N PRO A 228 -0.48 -9.67 -2.35
CA PRO A 228 -1.35 -8.57 -2.78
C PRO A 228 -0.76 -7.26 -2.29
N HIS A 229 -0.66 -6.28 -3.18
CA HIS A 229 0.01 -5.03 -2.88
C HIS A 229 -0.97 -3.87 -3.05
N GLU A 230 -1.00 -3.23 -4.21
CA GLU A 230 -1.84 -2.05 -4.41
C GLU A 230 -3.13 -2.38 -5.16
N SER A 231 -4.21 -1.76 -4.72
CA SER A 231 -5.47 -1.69 -5.43
C SER A 231 -5.86 -0.24 -5.65
N ASN A 232 -6.43 0.06 -6.82
CA ASN A 232 -6.96 1.37 -7.14
C ASN A 232 -8.34 1.21 -7.78
N PHE A 233 -9.34 1.92 -7.27
CA PHE A 233 -10.60 2.06 -7.99
C PHE A 233 -10.44 3.03 -9.16
N ASN A 234 -11.19 2.80 -10.24
CA ASN A 234 -11.42 3.85 -11.21
C ASN A 234 -12.31 4.96 -10.59
N ARG A 235 -12.38 6.11 -11.23
CA ARG A 235 -13.16 7.25 -10.73
C ARG A 235 -14.67 6.96 -10.58
N ALA A 236 -15.20 6.04 -11.39
CA ALA A 236 -16.61 5.62 -11.32
C ALA A 236 -16.86 4.59 -10.21
N GLY A 237 -15.83 3.98 -9.64
CA GLY A 237 -15.97 2.91 -8.67
C GLY A 237 -16.42 1.56 -9.27
N GLU A 238 -16.39 1.42 -10.59
CA GLU A 238 -16.88 0.23 -11.29
C GLU A 238 -15.78 -0.82 -11.49
N THR A 239 -14.53 -0.38 -11.55
CA THR A 239 -13.36 -1.21 -11.86
C THR A 239 -12.28 -1.03 -10.80
N ILE A 240 -11.61 -2.13 -10.45
CA ILE A 240 -10.47 -2.18 -9.57
C ILE A 240 -9.26 -2.64 -10.38
N TYR A 241 -8.18 -1.87 -10.30
CA TYR A 241 -6.86 -2.21 -10.82
C TYR A 241 -6.01 -2.68 -9.67
N HIS A 242 -5.50 -3.92 -9.76
CA HIS A 242 -4.80 -4.56 -8.66
C HIS A 242 -3.48 -5.18 -9.11
N ALA A 243 -2.47 -5.12 -8.25
CA ALA A 243 -1.17 -5.75 -8.49
C ALA A 243 -0.67 -6.53 -7.27
N SER A 244 0.06 -7.62 -7.55
CA SER A 244 0.80 -8.41 -6.57
C SER A 244 2.30 -8.40 -6.88
N ILE A 245 3.13 -8.54 -5.84
CA ILE A 245 4.58 -8.30 -5.96
C ILE A 245 5.45 -9.53 -5.66
N GLY A 246 4.85 -10.67 -5.35
CA GLY A 246 5.56 -11.87 -4.92
C GLY A 246 5.96 -11.82 -3.44
N ARG A 247 6.30 -12.95 -2.86
CA ARG A 247 6.59 -13.10 -1.42
C ARG A 247 7.71 -12.17 -0.96
N VAL A 248 7.35 -11.06 -0.31
CA VAL A 248 8.32 -10.03 0.15
C VAL A 248 9.23 -10.52 1.29
N TYR A 249 8.83 -11.57 2.00
CA TYR A 249 9.60 -12.17 3.08
C TYR A 249 10.57 -13.27 2.60
N THR A 250 10.70 -13.48 1.28
CA THR A 250 11.72 -14.35 0.66
C THR A 250 12.89 -13.50 0.15
N PRO A 251 14.05 -14.12 -0.16
CA PRO A 251 15.16 -13.41 -0.78
C PRO A 251 14.74 -12.62 -2.01
N GLY A 252 15.33 -11.44 -2.20
CA GLY A 252 15.01 -10.54 -3.29
C GLY A 252 15.19 -11.16 -4.68
N ASP A 253 14.59 -10.50 -5.65
CA ASP A 253 14.63 -10.85 -7.05
C ASP A 253 16.00 -10.45 -7.63
N TYR A 254 16.97 -11.34 -7.59
CA TYR A 254 18.33 -11.09 -8.11
C TYR A 254 18.56 -11.82 -9.46
N PRO A 255 18.05 -11.27 -10.57
CA PRO A 255 18.16 -11.93 -11.86
C PRO A 255 19.62 -12.10 -12.34
N ASP A 256 20.55 -11.36 -11.75
CA ASP A 256 21.96 -11.33 -12.17
C ASP A 256 22.83 -12.41 -11.48
N VAL A 257 22.29 -13.12 -10.47
CA VAL A 257 23.03 -14.18 -9.78
C VAL A 257 22.71 -15.54 -10.37
N LEU A 258 23.47 -15.97 -11.37
CA LEU A 258 23.29 -17.25 -12.07
C LEU A 258 21.86 -17.43 -12.63
N PRO A 259 21.37 -16.51 -13.50
CA PRO A 259 19.97 -16.48 -13.92
C PRO A 259 19.48 -17.79 -14.56
N GLU A 260 20.34 -18.47 -15.32
CA GLU A 260 19.97 -19.73 -16.00
C GLU A 260 19.78 -20.91 -15.02
N LEU A 261 20.45 -20.88 -13.87
CA LEU A 261 20.42 -21.98 -12.91
C LEU A 261 19.43 -21.72 -11.77
N LEU A 262 19.39 -20.50 -11.26
CA LEU A 262 18.60 -20.13 -10.09
C LEU A 262 17.29 -19.43 -10.44
N GLY A 263 17.15 -18.87 -11.64
CA GLY A 263 15.96 -18.17 -12.09
C GLY A 263 14.65 -18.94 -11.87
N PRO A 264 14.54 -20.20 -12.38
CA PRO A 264 13.31 -20.98 -12.18
C PRO A 264 13.00 -21.29 -10.70
N ALA A 265 14.03 -21.50 -9.88
CA ALA A 265 13.85 -21.73 -8.44
C ALA A 265 13.41 -20.44 -7.73
N GLN A 266 13.93 -19.31 -8.16
CA GLN A 266 13.62 -17.99 -7.63
C GLN A 266 12.19 -17.59 -7.98
N GLU A 267 11.75 -17.81 -9.22
CA GLU A 267 10.37 -17.63 -9.65
C GLU A 267 9.40 -18.49 -8.83
N ALA A 268 9.71 -19.76 -8.62
CA ALA A 268 8.90 -20.65 -7.80
C ALA A 268 8.83 -20.21 -6.33
N ILE A 269 9.91 -19.62 -5.79
CA ILE A 269 9.93 -19.08 -4.41
C ILE A 269 9.12 -17.80 -4.32
N LYS A 270 9.24 -16.90 -5.29
CA LYS A 270 8.51 -15.63 -5.31
C LYS A 270 7.02 -15.82 -5.56
N GLY A 271 6.67 -16.85 -6.35
CA GLY A 271 5.29 -17.17 -6.70
C GLY A 271 4.67 -16.18 -7.69
N ASP A 272 3.36 -16.29 -7.88
CA ASP A 272 2.62 -15.55 -8.90
C ASP A 272 2.59 -14.04 -8.62
N ARG A 273 2.90 -13.27 -9.64
CA ARG A 273 2.91 -11.81 -9.63
C ARG A 273 2.03 -11.30 -10.77
N TRP A 274 0.85 -10.85 -10.40
CA TRP A 274 -0.19 -10.48 -11.35
C TRP A 274 -0.47 -8.99 -11.35
N PHE A 275 -0.77 -8.45 -12.52
CA PHE A 275 -1.58 -7.27 -12.66
C PHE A 275 -2.99 -7.70 -13.10
N GLN A 276 -4.03 -7.18 -12.44
CA GLN A 276 -5.41 -7.63 -12.63
C GLN A 276 -6.35 -6.45 -12.80
N ILE A 277 -7.34 -6.62 -13.69
CA ILE A 277 -8.52 -5.77 -13.76
C ILE A 277 -9.70 -6.57 -13.21
N VAL A 278 -10.35 -6.03 -12.20
CA VAL A 278 -11.44 -6.69 -11.46
C VAL A 278 -12.69 -5.82 -11.53
N ARG A 279 -13.84 -6.42 -11.88
CA ARG A 279 -15.13 -5.72 -11.84
C ARG A 279 -15.58 -5.56 -10.38
N ASN A 280 -15.86 -4.32 -9.96
CA ASN A 280 -16.23 -4.07 -8.57
C ASN A 280 -17.58 -4.66 -8.17
N GLU A 281 -18.56 -4.80 -9.10
CA GLU A 281 -19.90 -5.28 -8.77
C GLU A 281 -19.91 -6.68 -8.13
N ASP A 282 -19.10 -7.60 -8.66
CA ASP A 282 -19.13 -9.03 -8.32
C ASP A 282 -17.74 -9.64 -8.07
N PHE A 283 -16.68 -8.84 -8.15
CA PHE A 283 -15.28 -9.25 -8.04
C PHE A 283 -14.83 -10.26 -9.11
N GLU A 284 -15.51 -10.27 -10.28
CA GLU A 284 -15.03 -11.01 -11.44
C GLU A 284 -13.70 -10.43 -11.94
N ILE A 285 -12.69 -11.28 -12.07
CA ILE A 285 -11.40 -10.91 -12.67
C ILE A 285 -11.59 -10.87 -14.18
N LEU A 286 -11.61 -9.66 -14.76
CA LEU A 286 -11.84 -9.43 -16.17
C LEU A 286 -10.61 -9.70 -17.03
N ALA A 287 -9.44 -9.41 -16.49
CA ALA A 287 -8.15 -9.63 -17.14
C ALA A 287 -7.04 -9.81 -16.10
N ARG A 288 -6.02 -10.57 -16.47
CA ARG A 288 -4.85 -10.84 -15.65
C ARG A 288 -3.63 -11.00 -16.53
N TRP A 289 -2.55 -10.30 -16.21
CA TRP A 289 -1.27 -10.36 -16.91
C TRP A 289 -0.12 -10.70 -15.96
N ASN A 290 0.89 -11.39 -16.50
CA ASN A 290 2.21 -11.48 -15.89
C ASN A 290 3.07 -10.36 -16.50
N MET A 291 3.31 -9.29 -15.76
CA MET A 291 4.04 -8.12 -16.27
C MET A 291 5.50 -8.42 -16.65
N GLY A 292 6.09 -9.48 -16.12
CA GLY A 292 7.42 -9.91 -16.54
C GLY A 292 7.43 -10.42 -17.98
N LEU A 293 6.40 -11.17 -18.37
CA LEU A 293 6.25 -11.67 -19.75
C LEU A 293 5.91 -10.52 -20.70
N GLU A 294 5.01 -9.64 -20.32
CA GLU A 294 4.67 -8.43 -21.10
C GLU A 294 5.92 -7.57 -21.38
N LEU A 295 6.78 -7.41 -20.38
CA LEU A 295 8.05 -6.69 -20.54
C LEU A 295 9.03 -7.43 -21.44
N GLU A 296 9.12 -8.77 -21.34
CA GLU A 296 9.99 -9.58 -22.19
C GLU A 296 9.54 -9.51 -23.66
N GLU A 297 8.25 -9.61 -23.94
CA GLU A 297 7.66 -9.48 -25.28
C GLU A 297 7.93 -8.10 -25.90
N SER A 298 7.93 -7.07 -25.06
CA SER A 298 8.27 -5.72 -25.46
C SER A 298 9.78 -5.46 -25.58
N GLY A 299 10.62 -6.51 -25.40
CA GLY A 299 12.06 -6.43 -25.56
C GLY A 299 12.84 -6.10 -24.28
N TYR A 300 12.22 -6.13 -23.13
CA TYR A 300 12.81 -5.81 -21.83
C TYR A 300 12.95 -7.04 -20.93
N ALA A 301 13.50 -8.12 -21.50
CA ALA A 301 13.74 -9.35 -20.76
C ALA A 301 14.60 -9.14 -19.50
N GLY A 302 14.25 -9.84 -18.43
CA GLY A 302 14.97 -9.77 -17.15
C GLY A 302 14.62 -8.59 -16.25
N MET A 303 13.61 -7.79 -16.59
CA MET A 303 12.99 -6.88 -15.64
C MET A 303 12.11 -7.67 -14.65
N SER A 304 12.04 -7.18 -13.41
CA SER A 304 11.20 -7.82 -12.40
C SER A 304 9.71 -7.70 -12.75
N PRO A 305 8.91 -8.76 -12.61
CA PRO A 305 7.46 -8.69 -12.77
C PRO A 305 6.73 -8.08 -11.58
N ALA A 306 7.43 -7.73 -10.50
CA ALA A 306 6.83 -7.16 -9.29
C ALA A 306 6.38 -5.72 -9.52
N VAL A 307 5.10 -5.53 -9.82
CA VAL A 307 4.48 -4.22 -10.04
C VAL A 307 4.38 -3.48 -8.71
N ARG A 308 5.08 -2.35 -8.62
CA ARG A 308 5.04 -1.41 -7.50
C ARG A 308 3.84 -0.48 -7.63
N PRO A 309 3.71 0.56 -6.78
CA PRO A 309 2.60 1.50 -6.91
C PRO A 309 2.35 2.00 -8.32
N MET A 310 1.07 2.19 -8.64
CA MET A 310 0.60 2.51 -9.97
C MET A 310 -0.31 3.74 -9.98
N ALA A 311 -0.35 4.41 -11.12
CA ALA A 311 -1.31 5.47 -11.41
C ALA A 311 -2.12 5.13 -12.67
N ILE A 312 -3.40 5.50 -12.67
CA ILE A 312 -4.31 5.20 -13.76
C ILE A 312 -4.67 6.50 -14.47
N SER A 313 -4.55 6.53 -15.80
CA SER A 313 -4.99 7.68 -16.57
C SER A 313 -6.51 7.89 -16.44
N HIS A 314 -6.96 9.14 -16.55
CA HIS A 314 -8.38 9.49 -16.36
C HIS A 314 -9.32 8.83 -17.39
N ASP A 315 -8.80 8.44 -18.54
CA ASP A 315 -9.50 7.69 -19.59
C ASP A 315 -9.37 6.17 -19.43
N GLU A 316 -8.70 5.72 -18.35
CA GLU A 316 -8.47 4.33 -17.98
C GLU A 316 -7.70 3.51 -19.03
N ARG A 317 -7.19 4.19 -20.05
CA ARG A 317 -6.44 3.54 -21.12
C ARG A 317 -5.02 3.18 -20.70
N TYR A 318 -4.36 4.05 -19.95
CA TYR A 318 -2.97 3.87 -19.59
C TYR A 318 -2.80 3.64 -18.08
N ILE A 319 -2.04 2.60 -17.75
CA ILE A 319 -1.56 2.36 -16.40
C ILE A 319 -0.08 2.70 -16.39
N TYR A 320 0.30 3.55 -15.45
CA TYR A 320 1.70 3.87 -15.15
C TYR A 320 2.10 3.11 -13.91
N TYR A 321 3.21 2.40 -13.97
CA TYR A 321 3.69 1.62 -12.83
C TYR A 321 5.22 1.55 -12.79
N GLN A 322 5.71 1.12 -11.65
CA GLN A 322 7.12 0.84 -11.42
C GLN A 322 7.29 -0.66 -11.19
N VAL A 323 8.49 -1.17 -11.40
CA VAL A 323 8.85 -2.55 -11.06
C VAL A 323 10.11 -2.56 -10.20
N SER A 324 10.29 -3.63 -9.43
CA SER A 324 11.46 -3.79 -8.57
C SER A 324 12.76 -3.56 -9.35
N TYR A 325 13.71 -2.85 -8.73
CA TYR A 325 15.05 -2.55 -9.23
C TYR A 325 15.15 -1.65 -10.48
N PHE A 326 14.05 -1.25 -11.07
CA PHE A 326 14.06 -0.36 -12.22
C PHE A 326 13.99 1.12 -11.79
N HIS A 327 14.99 1.90 -12.24
CA HIS A 327 15.00 3.36 -12.05
C HIS A 327 14.18 4.01 -13.15
N GLY A 328 12.90 4.16 -12.94
CA GLY A 328 11.99 4.70 -13.93
C GLY A 328 10.56 4.25 -13.77
N LEU A 329 9.78 4.40 -14.82
CA LEU A 329 8.39 4.00 -14.88
C LEU A 329 8.06 3.33 -16.22
N ILE A 330 6.96 2.60 -16.23
CA ILE A 330 6.45 1.87 -17.37
C ILE A 330 5.03 2.36 -17.65
N GLU A 331 4.70 2.53 -18.92
CA GLU A 331 3.36 2.81 -19.38
C GLU A 331 2.82 1.56 -20.08
N PHE A 332 1.67 1.09 -19.63
CA PHE A 332 0.94 -0.03 -20.20
C PHE A 332 -0.37 0.46 -20.81
N ASP A 333 -0.62 0.16 -22.08
CA ASP A 333 -1.85 0.50 -22.79
C ASP A 333 -2.82 -0.68 -22.67
N THR A 334 -3.85 -0.53 -21.84
CA THR A 334 -4.86 -1.56 -21.58
C THR A 334 -5.74 -1.89 -22.79
N GLN A 335 -5.68 -1.10 -23.86
CA GLN A 335 -6.51 -1.24 -25.05
C GLN A 335 -5.69 -1.60 -26.30
N ALA A 336 -4.37 -1.63 -26.22
CA ALA A 336 -3.56 -2.06 -27.33
C ALA A 336 -3.82 -3.54 -27.64
N PRO A 337 -3.89 -3.95 -28.92
CA PRO A 337 -3.91 -5.37 -29.21
C PRO A 337 -2.58 -6.00 -28.77
N ASP A 338 -2.64 -7.15 -28.17
CA ASP A 338 -1.47 -7.97 -27.96
C ASP A 338 -0.99 -8.48 -29.33
N VAL A 339 0.16 -7.96 -29.78
CA VAL A 339 0.70 -8.26 -31.11
C VAL A 339 1.73 -9.36 -31.11
N ASN A 340 2.27 -9.70 -29.95
CA ASN A 340 3.30 -10.72 -29.79
C ASN A 340 2.68 -12.05 -29.37
N GLY A 341 1.43 -12.07 -29.00
CA GLY A 341 0.49 -13.15 -28.71
C GLY A 341 1.09 -14.24 -27.87
N GLN A 342 0.56 -14.60 -26.86
CA GLN A 342 0.59 -15.87 -26.17
C GLN A 342 1.93 -16.36 -25.68
N GLN A 343 2.33 -15.85 -24.59
CA GLN A 343 3.19 -16.57 -23.68
C GLN A 343 2.34 -17.61 -22.95
N ASP A 344 2.83 -18.81 -22.98
CA ASP A 344 2.18 -19.94 -22.33
C ASP A 344 2.49 -19.87 -20.83
N TYR A 345 1.79 -19.01 -20.08
CA TYR A 345 1.91 -18.98 -18.63
C TYR A 345 0.64 -19.49 -17.95
N VAL A 346 0.81 -20.07 -16.78
CA VAL A 346 -0.32 -20.55 -15.98
C VAL A 346 -1.10 -19.35 -15.45
N ASN A 347 -2.33 -19.19 -15.91
CA ASN A 347 -3.21 -18.09 -15.54
C ASN A 347 -4.40 -18.54 -14.67
N GLU A 348 -4.22 -19.58 -13.88
CA GLU A 348 -5.20 -20.12 -12.93
C GLU A 348 -6.62 -20.26 -13.51
N GLY A 349 -6.69 -20.73 -14.77
CA GLY A 349 -7.97 -20.98 -15.47
C GLY A 349 -8.58 -19.79 -16.20
N LEU A 350 -7.98 -18.62 -16.14
CA LEU A 350 -8.37 -17.50 -17.00
C LEU A 350 -7.72 -17.65 -18.37
N ALA A 351 -8.43 -17.15 -19.41
CA ALA A 351 -7.81 -17.00 -20.72
C ALA A 351 -6.76 -15.88 -20.64
N GLU A 352 -5.66 -16.07 -21.36
CA GLU A 352 -4.71 -14.98 -21.57
C GLU A 352 -5.40 -13.85 -22.34
N PRO A 353 -5.29 -12.58 -21.90
CA PRO A 353 -5.87 -11.47 -22.63
C PRO A 353 -5.24 -11.31 -24.03
N ASP A 354 -6.05 -11.04 -25.06
CA ASP A 354 -5.60 -10.68 -26.40
C ASP A 354 -5.43 -9.17 -26.60
N PHE A 355 -5.37 -8.45 -25.50
CA PHE A 355 -5.20 -7.02 -25.41
C PHE A 355 -4.33 -6.64 -24.22
N GLY A 356 -3.80 -5.43 -24.25
CA GLY A 356 -2.85 -4.92 -23.27
C GLY A 356 -1.41 -5.08 -23.79
N ALA A 357 -0.62 -4.02 -23.71
CA ALA A 357 0.78 -4.06 -24.09
C ALA A 357 1.58 -2.94 -23.40
N VAL A 358 2.84 -3.21 -23.14
CA VAL A 358 3.81 -2.19 -22.71
C VAL A 358 4.00 -1.20 -23.86
N SER A 359 3.60 0.05 -23.67
CA SER A 359 3.70 1.09 -24.69
C SER A 359 4.98 1.91 -24.59
N ARG A 360 5.46 2.14 -23.36
CA ARG A 360 6.71 2.85 -23.10
C ARG A 360 7.40 2.32 -21.85
N VAL A 361 8.74 2.23 -21.91
CA VAL A 361 9.60 2.05 -20.74
C VAL A 361 10.46 3.31 -20.62
N VAL A 362 10.33 4.05 -19.54
CA VAL A 362 10.89 5.39 -19.35
C VAL A 362 11.94 5.35 -18.23
N PRO A 363 13.22 5.26 -18.57
CA PRO A 363 14.28 5.32 -17.56
C PRO A 363 14.38 6.74 -17.00
N LEU A 364 14.54 6.83 -15.70
CA LEU A 364 14.91 8.02 -14.96
C LEU A 364 16.37 7.87 -14.46
N PRO A 365 17.03 8.96 -14.02
CA PRO A 365 18.42 8.89 -13.60
C PRO A 365 18.65 7.91 -12.44
N ASN A 366 19.59 6.98 -12.63
CA ASN A 366 20.18 6.22 -11.54
C ASN A 366 21.34 7.02 -10.96
N LEU A 367 21.13 7.58 -9.76
CA LEU A 367 22.14 8.39 -9.06
C LEU A 367 23.03 7.54 -8.16
N VAL A 368 22.72 6.26 -7.98
CA VAL A 368 23.41 5.33 -7.09
C VAL A 368 23.90 4.06 -7.82
N PRO A 369 24.58 4.16 -8.96
CA PRO A 369 24.92 3.02 -9.80
C PRO A 369 25.86 1.98 -9.15
N ASN A 370 26.42 2.31 -8.00
CA ASN A 370 27.34 1.45 -7.25
C ASN A 370 26.71 0.84 -5.99
N VAL A 371 25.44 1.16 -5.69
CA VAL A 371 24.71 0.53 -4.59
C VAL A 371 24.22 -0.84 -5.07
N PRO A 372 24.58 -1.92 -4.38
CA PRO A 372 24.15 -3.25 -4.76
C PRO A 372 22.64 -3.40 -4.49
N ARG A 373 21.96 -4.21 -5.30
CA ARG A 373 20.50 -4.42 -5.20
C ARG A 373 20.04 -4.92 -3.84
N GLU A 374 20.88 -5.67 -3.14
CA GLU A 374 20.63 -6.18 -1.79
C GLU A 374 20.48 -5.07 -0.72
N GLU A 375 20.86 -3.85 -1.06
CA GLU A 375 20.71 -2.67 -0.20
C GLU A 375 19.48 -1.82 -0.58
N TYR A 376 18.76 -2.19 -1.66
CA TYR A 376 17.53 -1.49 -2.05
C TYR A 376 16.42 -1.83 -1.06
N VAL A 377 15.80 -0.79 -0.52
CA VAL A 377 14.68 -0.94 0.41
C VAL A 377 13.52 -1.60 -0.31
N ASN A 378 13.04 -2.71 0.27
CA ASN A 378 11.93 -3.47 -0.31
C ASN A 378 12.09 -3.78 -1.80
N ASP A 379 13.32 -4.04 -2.25
CA ASP A 379 13.64 -4.30 -3.67
C ASP A 379 13.27 -3.13 -4.62
N SER A 380 13.04 -1.92 -4.08
CA SER A 380 12.56 -0.79 -4.87
C SER A 380 13.68 0.19 -5.21
N ALA A 381 13.93 0.40 -6.49
CA ALA A 381 14.65 1.59 -6.95
C ALA A 381 13.76 2.82 -6.78
N HIS A 382 12.54 2.73 -7.26
CA HIS A 382 11.47 3.71 -7.11
C HIS A 382 10.25 3.04 -6.48
N HIS A 383 9.44 3.77 -5.69
CA HIS A 383 8.29 3.19 -5.02
C HIS A 383 6.99 3.97 -5.28
N GLY A 384 6.84 5.21 -4.83
CA GLY A 384 5.60 5.97 -4.98
C GLY A 384 5.40 6.49 -6.41
N LEU A 385 4.17 6.36 -6.93
CA LEU A 385 3.75 6.88 -8.22
C LEU A 385 2.31 7.37 -8.12
N SER A 386 2.06 8.63 -8.49
CA SER A 386 0.71 9.20 -8.57
C SER A 386 0.57 10.08 -9.82
N LEU A 387 -0.67 10.28 -10.25
CA LEU A 387 -1.04 11.20 -11.30
C LEU A 387 -1.68 12.43 -10.65
N ASN A 388 -1.40 13.64 -11.13
CA ASN A 388 -2.01 14.84 -10.60
C ASN A 388 -3.50 14.97 -10.99
N GLU A 389 -4.22 15.89 -10.34
CA GLU A 389 -5.66 16.13 -10.54
C GLU A 389 -6.03 16.43 -12.01
N SER A 390 -5.18 17.17 -12.72
CA SER A 390 -5.34 17.44 -14.15
C SER A 390 -5.08 16.24 -15.05
N GLY A 391 -4.40 15.22 -14.58
CA GLY A 391 -4.10 13.98 -15.33
C GLY A 391 -3.00 14.15 -16.38
N ASP A 392 -2.14 15.14 -16.26
CA ASP A 392 -1.08 15.44 -17.22
C ASP A 392 0.35 15.25 -16.67
N THR A 393 0.51 15.18 -15.35
CA THR A 393 1.81 15.07 -14.69
C THR A 393 1.85 13.89 -13.73
N LEU A 394 2.85 13.03 -13.90
CA LEU A 394 3.15 11.93 -12.98
C LEU A 394 4.16 12.42 -11.94
N CYS A 395 3.91 12.08 -10.70
CA CYS A 395 4.80 12.31 -9.57
C CYS A 395 5.44 10.99 -9.15
N VAL A 396 6.76 10.89 -9.23
CA VAL A 396 7.52 9.64 -9.12
C VAL A 396 8.54 9.74 -8.01
N ALA A 397 8.44 8.89 -7.00
CA ALA A 397 9.39 8.82 -5.89
C ALA A 397 10.59 7.93 -6.25
N GLY A 398 11.76 8.52 -6.42
CA GLY A 398 13.03 7.83 -6.63
C GLY A 398 13.66 7.45 -5.30
N THR A 399 13.17 6.36 -4.68
CA THR A 399 13.42 5.99 -3.29
C THR A 399 14.89 5.79 -2.96
N VAL A 400 15.62 5.05 -3.80
CA VAL A 400 17.05 4.79 -3.57
C VAL A 400 17.92 5.92 -4.10
N ASP A 401 17.38 6.75 -5.00
CA ASP A 401 18.08 7.84 -5.67
C ASP A 401 17.94 9.18 -4.96
N ASP A 402 17.16 9.27 -3.91
CA ASP A 402 16.93 10.49 -3.12
C ASP A 402 16.42 11.68 -3.97
N TYR A 403 15.49 11.42 -4.87
CA TYR A 403 14.81 12.47 -5.64
C TYR A 403 13.32 12.18 -5.85
N VAL A 404 12.58 13.22 -6.21
CA VAL A 404 11.23 13.12 -6.79
C VAL A 404 11.29 13.64 -8.22
N ALA A 405 10.68 12.91 -9.17
CA ALA A 405 10.54 13.36 -10.54
C ALA A 405 9.09 13.77 -10.82
N LEU A 406 8.88 14.99 -11.34
CA LEU A 406 7.64 15.37 -12.00
C LEU A 406 7.80 15.11 -13.50
N VAL A 407 6.98 14.20 -14.04
CA VAL A 407 7.10 13.70 -15.42
C VAL A 407 5.85 14.10 -16.21
N ASP A 408 6.03 14.87 -17.27
CA ASP A 408 4.96 15.17 -18.22
C ASP A 408 4.49 13.88 -18.90
N ARG A 409 3.24 13.53 -18.75
CA ARG A 409 2.67 12.26 -19.21
C ARG A 409 2.73 12.07 -20.72
N GLN A 410 2.61 13.15 -21.49
CA GLN A 410 2.58 13.07 -22.94
C GLN A 410 3.98 12.91 -23.54
N THR A 411 4.92 13.72 -23.08
CA THR A 411 6.27 13.81 -23.64
C THR A 411 7.30 12.96 -22.91
N MET A 412 7.02 12.55 -21.67
CA MET A 412 7.93 11.93 -20.72
C MET A 412 9.16 12.82 -20.37
N ALA A 413 9.07 14.11 -20.65
CA ALA A 413 10.04 15.07 -20.11
C ALA A 413 9.85 15.20 -18.60
N TYR A 414 10.94 15.36 -17.87
CA TYR A 414 10.86 15.41 -16.40
C TYR A 414 11.72 16.52 -15.80
N SER A 415 11.37 16.92 -14.58
CA SER A 415 12.18 17.72 -13.68
C SER A 415 12.42 16.96 -12.38
N LEU A 416 13.60 17.16 -11.78
CA LEU A 416 13.99 16.49 -10.54
C LEU A 416 14.00 17.46 -9.37
N PHE A 417 13.43 16.99 -8.24
CA PHE A 417 13.50 17.64 -6.95
C PHE A 417 14.33 16.76 -6.01
N ASN A 418 15.39 17.31 -5.48
CA ASN A 418 16.31 16.64 -4.56
C ASN A 418 16.98 17.67 -3.66
N THR A 419 17.82 17.24 -2.74
CA THR A 419 18.53 18.14 -1.81
C THR A 419 19.34 19.21 -2.53
N ALA A 420 19.92 18.91 -3.69
CA ALA A 420 20.71 19.89 -4.44
C ALA A 420 19.85 20.97 -5.10
N SER A 421 18.64 20.67 -5.54
CA SER A 421 17.75 21.61 -6.21
C SER A 421 16.89 22.44 -5.24
N THR A 422 16.53 21.88 -4.08
CA THR A 422 15.61 22.52 -3.12
C THR A 422 16.30 23.08 -1.89
N GLY A 423 17.42 22.48 -1.47
CA GLY A 423 18.10 22.77 -0.20
C GLY A 423 17.52 22.03 1.01
N ASN A 424 16.44 21.26 0.82
CA ASN A 424 15.83 20.41 1.82
C ASN A 424 16.27 18.96 1.65
N ASP A 425 16.25 18.15 2.71
CA ASP A 425 16.74 16.77 2.70
C ASP A 425 15.71 15.84 2.04
N TYR A 426 15.87 15.57 0.76
CA TYR A 426 15.07 14.61 -0.03
C TYR A 426 15.60 13.19 0.15
N LEU A 427 15.57 12.68 1.39
CA LEU A 427 16.07 11.35 1.69
C LEU A 427 14.96 10.31 1.64
N LYS A 428 15.17 9.27 0.84
CA LYS A 428 14.28 8.14 0.68
C LYS A 428 12.83 8.56 0.44
N PRO A 429 12.51 9.27 -0.68
CA PRO A 429 11.12 9.49 -1.08
C PRO A 429 10.43 8.14 -1.23
N TYR A 430 9.29 7.93 -0.54
CA TYR A 430 8.70 6.60 -0.49
C TYR A 430 7.33 6.53 -1.15
N TRP A 431 6.43 7.43 -0.81
CA TRP A 431 5.07 7.46 -1.35
C TRP A 431 4.76 8.81 -1.99
N THR A 432 3.89 8.80 -2.99
CA THR A 432 3.33 10.00 -3.59
C THR A 432 1.82 9.93 -3.61
N THR A 433 1.16 11.05 -3.38
CA THR A 433 -0.30 11.17 -3.41
C THR A 433 -0.70 12.45 -4.10
N GLU A 434 -1.73 12.38 -4.93
CA GLU A 434 -2.43 13.54 -5.45
C GLU A 434 -3.04 14.36 -4.29
N GLY A 435 -2.84 15.66 -4.33
CA GLY A 435 -3.48 16.59 -3.41
C GLY A 435 -4.27 17.66 -4.15
N PRO A 436 -5.04 18.48 -3.44
CA PRO A 436 -5.83 19.57 -4.04
C PRO A 436 -4.96 20.52 -4.87
N ASN A 437 -5.57 21.15 -5.88
CA ASN A 437 -4.94 22.19 -6.71
C ASN A 437 -3.70 21.72 -7.50
N ASP A 438 -3.72 20.50 -8.01
CA ASP A 438 -2.59 19.86 -8.71
C ASP A 438 -1.30 19.84 -7.89
N THR A 439 -1.40 19.53 -6.61
CA THR A 439 -0.23 19.28 -5.78
C THR A 439 0.13 17.79 -5.74
N CYS A 440 1.40 17.49 -5.60
CA CYS A 440 1.89 16.18 -5.23
C CYS A 440 2.44 16.23 -3.81
N TRP A 441 2.01 15.31 -2.97
CA TRP A 441 2.48 15.13 -1.60
C TRP A 441 3.36 13.91 -1.52
N ILE A 442 4.56 14.07 -0.99
CA ILE A 442 5.58 13.03 -0.99
C ILE A 442 6.08 12.78 0.43
N SER A 443 5.98 11.54 0.91
CA SER A 443 6.67 11.15 2.13
C SER A 443 8.16 10.97 1.86
N LEU A 444 8.99 11.56 2.71
CA LEU A 444 10.43 11.47 2.71
C LEU A 444 10.86 10.66 3.93
N SER A 445 10.79 9.31 3.80
CA SER A 445 10.93 8.38 4.92
C SER A 445 12.29 8.46 5.61
N GLY A 446 13.34 8.84 4.88
CA GLY A 446 14.68 9.03 5.45
C GLY A 446 14.92 10.40 6.08
N ALA A 447 13.98 11.35 5.92
CA ALA A 447 14.10 12.72 6.41
C ALA A 447 13.04 13.06 7.50
N ASP A 448 12.17 12.12 7.85
CA ASP A 448 11.04 12.36 8.77
C ASP A 448 10.20 13.58 8.37
N ALA A 449 9.94 13.70 7.06
CA ALA A 449 9.28 14.87 6.49
C ALA A 449 8.31 14.50 5.36
N VAL A 450 7.47 15.46 4.98
CA VAL A 450 6.65 15.44 3.77
C VAL A 450 7.01 16.66 2.93
N ALA A 451 7.29 16.44 1.63
CA ALA A 451 7.39 17.52 0.66
C ALA A 451 6.07 17.70 -0.09
N VAL A 452 5.76 18.93 -0.46
CA VAL A 452 4.59 19.26 -1.29
C VAL A 452 5.06 20.02 -2.52
N LEU A 453 4.75 19.49 -3.71
CA LEU A 453 5.14 20.08 -4.99
C LEU A 453 3.91 20.59 -5.76
N ASP A 454 4.00 21.77 -6.33
CA ASP A 454 3.10 22.26 -7.39
C ASP A 454 3.48 21.59 -8.71
N THR A 455 2.63 20.72 -9.23
CA THR A 455 2.91 19.93 -10.44
C THR A 455 2.80 20.77 -11.72
N ARG A 456 2.13 21.93 -11.69
CA ARG A 456 1.99 22.83 -12.84
C ARG A 456 3.18 23.80 -12.96
N ARG A 457 3.63 24.34 -11.79
CA ARG A 457 4.74 25.31 -11.77
C ARG A 457 6.09 24.65 -11.63
N HIS A 458 6.12 23.38 -11.25
CA HIS A 458 7.32 22.64 -10.90
C HIS A 458 8.11 23.36 -9.78
N GLU A 459 7.41 23.64 -8.67
CA GLU A 459 7.95 24.35 -7.50
C GLU A 459 7.66 23.56 -6.22
N GLU A 460 8.59 23.58 -5.27
CA GLU A 460 8.33 23.12 -3.92
C GLU A 460 7.51 24.17 -3.16
N LEU A 461 6.34 23.78 -2.67
CA LEU A 461 5.46 24.65 -1.89
C LEU A 461 5.75 24.56 -0.39
N ALA A 462 6.10 23.36 0.11
CA ALA A 462 6.37 23.13 1.52
C ALA A 462 7.29 21.93 1.73
N PHE A 463 8.04 21.98 2.82
CA PHE A 463 8.78 20.87 3.40
C PHE A 463 8.41 20.82 4.90
N LEU A 464 7.68 19.78 5.30
CA LEU A 464 6.98 19.70 6.56
C LEU A 464 7.58 18.58 7.43
N PRO A 465 8.22 18.87 8.55
CA PRO A 465 8.62 17.85 9.51
C PRO A 465 7.40 17.12 10.07
N VAL A 466 7.48 15.78 10.15
CA VAL A 466 6.44 14.89 10.66
C VAL A 466 7.02 13.88 11.66
N GLY A 467 6.40 12.74 11.90
CA GLY A 467 6.98 11.70 12.77
C GLY A 467 7.97 10.80 12.02
N ASN A 468 8.40 9.74 12.70
CA ASN A 468 9.49 8.88 12.28
C ASN A 468 9.05 7.95 11.12
N HIS A 469 9.84 7.97 10.04
CA HIS A 469 9.67 7.15 8.87
C HIS A 469 8.27 7.24 8.25
N PRO A 470 7.84 8.44 7.77
CA PRO A 470 6.55 8.58 7.11
C PRO A 470 6.51 7.71 5.85
N GLN A 471 5.42 6.95 5.68
CA GLN A 471 5.23 6.13 4.47
C GLN A 471 4.03 6.61 3.68
N ARG A 472 2.81 6.45 4.18
CA ARG A 472 1.62 6.86 3.42
C ARG A 472 1.21 8.30 3.73
N VAL A 473 0.75 8.96 2.69
CA VAL A 473 0.08 10.26 2.78
C VAL A 473 -1.27 10.10 2.10
N ARG A 474 -2.36 10.42 2.81
CA ARG A 474 -3.73 10.24 2.29
C ARG A 474 -4.58 11.45 2.52
N LEU A 475 -5.30 11.87 1.48
CA LEU A 475 -6.32 12.89 1.59
C LEU A 475 -7.49 12.34 2.39
N GLY A 476 -7.99 13.13 3.33
CA GLY A 476 -9.14 12.80 4.16
C GLY A 476 -9.86 14.03 4.64
N GLN A 477 -10.82 13.85 5.51
CA GLN A 477 -11.64 14.93 6.07
C GLN A 477 -11.75 14.77 7.58
N ILE A 478 -11.83 15.89 8.28
CA ILE A 478 -12.06 15.93 9.74
C ILE A 478 -13.06 17.04 10.04
N PRO A 479 -14.06 16.81 10.93
CA PRO A 479 -14.96 17.85 11.35
C PRO A 479 -14.21 19.03 12.01
N GLU A 480 -14.50 20.23 11.59
CA GLU A 480 -13.84 21.46 12.09
C GLU A 480 -13.87 21.56 13.61
N ARG A 481 -14.98 21.14 14.23
CA ARG A 481 -15.14 21.10 15.69
C ARG A 481 -14.09 20.21 16.40
N VAL A 482 -13.61 19.15 15.74
CA VAL A 482 -12.57 18.27 16.30
C VAL A 482 -11.23 18.99 16.26
N ILE A 483 -10.90 19.62 15.14
CA ILE A 483 -9.67 20.38 14.94
C ILE A 483 -9.57 21.55 15.93
N MET A 484 -10.66 22.27 16.15
CA MET A 484 -10.69 23.39 17.10
C MET A 484 -10.42 22.98 18.56
N ASN A 485 -10.50 21.71 18.88
CA ASN A 485 -10.22 21.17 20.22
C ASN A 485 -8.81 20.58 20.35
N TRP A 486 -7.95 20.77 19.38
CA TRP A 486 -6.55 20.23 19.36
C TRP A 486 -5.51 21.13 20.07
#